data_21b1944531c444403fd91b248cddf92f
#
_entry.id   21b1944531c444403fd91b248cddf92f
#
_cell.length_a   1.000
_cell.length_b   1.000
_cell.length_c   1.000
_cell.angle_alpha   90.00
_cell.angle_beta   90.00
_cell.angle_gamma   90.00
#
_symmetry.space_group_name_H-M   'P 1'
#
loop_
_entity.id
_entity.type
_entity.pdbx_description
1 polymer ?
#
loop_
_entity_poly.entity_id
_entity_poly.type
_entity_poly.pdbx_seq_one_letter_code
_entity_poly.pdbx_strand_id
1 'polypeptide(L)'
;PKDVSTTEQLYLTGLHLEQYRHATYMPTDYYQEALNRDPSDVRNNNAMGLWLLRKGQFAKAESYLRQAVKTLTEKNPNPYDGEPLYNLGLSLKYQDKLAEAYDYFYKACWNDAWQHMSYYSLAQISATWNDWENALYEVDKSLMRNWCNLRGRHLKTIVLRHLGEVDKALALIEESLSYDHFNFGCRFEKYLITGDEENLHLLMTQMRRESHNYEELALDYASCGCWEEALKVVNAAIDFSVSQPTLLYYYKAWFLLRLGETEAATAVARVAELQSPDYCFPNTLEAILALQTVIGLIKKAPKALYYLGNLWYDKRQYAEAVAAWETSVKQDATFPIVFRNLSLAYFNKLDRKQEAVALLEKAFGLDVKDARVLMELDQLYKCLNRPHEERLSLLDTYKEVTFSRDDLYLEYVTLLNQLGRYEEAIHLIDNRHFHPWEGGEGKVPAQYQL
;
A
#
# COMPACT_ATOMS: atom_id res chain seq x y z
N PRO A 1 6.57 5.32 -27.63
CA PRO A 1 6.01 6.68 -27.51
C PRO A 1 6.49 7.64 -28.61
N LYS A 2 7.77 7.58 -29.03
CA LYS A 2 8.37 8.53 -29.98
C LYS A 2 7.66 8.62 -31.32
N ASP A 3 7.03 7.55 -31.78
CA ASP A 3 6.30 7.49 -33.06
C ASP A 3 4.88 8.08 -32.98
N VAL A 4 4.40 8.39 -31.80
CA VAL A 4 3.09 9.05 -31.59
C VAL A 4 3.21 10.53 -31.96
N SER A 5 2.30 11.05 -32.83
CA SER A 5 2.51 12.32 -33.50
C SER A 5 2.30 13.55 -32.61
N THR A 6 1.34 13.52 -31.66
CA THR A 6 0.98 14.70 -30.86
C THR A 6 1.06 14.44 -29.36
N THR A 7 1.26 15.50 -28.56
CA THR A 7 1.20 15.43 -27.08
C THR A 7 -0.17 15.01 -26.57
N GLU A 8 -1.24 15.39 -27.28
CA GLU A 8 -2.61 14.92 -27.03
C GLU A 8 -2.74 13.42 -27.09
N GLN A 9 -2.26 12.81 -28.19
CA GLN A 9 -2.31 11.35 -28.36
C GLN A 9 -1.41 10.63 -27.35
N LEU A 10 -0.28 11.21 -26.98
CA LEU A 10 0.59 10.69 -25.91
C LEU A 10 -0.15 10.67 -24.58
N TYR A 11 -0.82 11.78 -24.22
CA TYR A 11 -1.65 11.86 -23.02
C TYR A 11 -2.74 10.79 -23.00
N LEU A 12 -3.54 10.70 -24.09
CA LEU A 12 -4.66 9.76 -24.17
C LEU A 12 -4.19 8.30 -24.12
N THR A 13 -3.05 8.00 -24.75
CA THR A 13 -2.45 6.65 -24.70
C THR A 13 -1.97 6.32 -23.29
N GLY A 14 -1.27 7.25 -22.63
CA GLY A 14 -0.84 7.08 -21.25
C GLY A 14 -2.02 6.86 -20.30
N LEU A 15 -3.07 7.67 -20.44
CA LEU A 15 -4.30 7.54 -19.64
C LEU A 15 -4.98 6.18 -19.86
N HIS A 16 -5.07 5.72 -21.10
CA HIS A 16 -5.61 4.39 -21.41
C HIS A 16 -4.82 3.27 -20.75
N LEU A 17 -3.49 3.31 -20.83
CA LEU A 17 -2.61 2.32 -20.19
C LEU A 17 -2.76 2.31 -18.66
N GLU A 18 -2.98 3.47 -18.05
CA GLU A 18 -3.21 3.60 -16.61
C GLU A 18 -4.57 3.01 -16.19
N GLN A 19 -5.63 3.32 -16.95
CA GLN A 19 -6.99 2.82 -16.70
C GLN A 19 -7.08 1.29 -16.82
N TYR A 20 -6.45 0.71 -17.82
CA TYR A 20 -6.47 -0.73 -18.09
C TYR A 20 -5.29 -1.49 -17.44
N ARG A 21 -4.41 -0.80 -16.72
CA ARG A 21 -3.26 -1.39 -16.01
C ARG A 21 -2.43 -2.32 -16.90
N HIS A 22 -2.01 -1.82 -18.06
CA HIS A 22 -1.29 -2.63 -19.03
C HIS A 22 -0.05 -3.28 -18.42
N ALA A 23 0.16 -4.59 -18.70
CA ALA A 23 1.23 -5.36 -18.07
C ALA A 23 2.64 -4.94 -18.53
N THR A 24 2.79 -4.61 -19.82
CA THR A 24 4.10 -4.40 -20.46
C THR A 24 4.46 -2.92 -20.60
N TYR A 25 3.49 -2.09 -21.01
CA TYR A 25 3.74 -0.66 -21.28
C TYR A 25 3.41 0.19 -20.06
N MET A 26 4.28 1.18 -19.80
CA MET A 26 4.10 2.10 -18.68
C MET A 26 3.48 3.42 -19.17
N PRO A 27 2.43 3.93 -18.50
CA PRO A 27 1.83 5.22 -18.85
C PRO A 27 2.84 6.37 -18.77
N THR A 28 3.76 6.30 -17.80
CA THR A 28 4.81 7.31 -17.60
C THR A 28 5.73 7.51 -18.79
N ASP A 29 5.96 6.48 -19.61
CA ASP A 29 6.81 6.62 -20.81
C ASP A 29 6.17 7.55 -21.84
N TYR A 30 4.85 7.54 -21.91
CA TYR A 30 4.07 8.40 -22.81
C TYR A 30 3.97 9.81 -22.25
N TYR A 31 3.68 9.97 -20.96
CA TYR A 31 3.67 11.30 -20.32
C TYR A 31 5.04 11.97 -20.40
N GLN A 32 6.12 11.21 -20.15
CA GLN A 32 7.47 11.73 -20.22
C GLN A 32 7.85 12.15 -21.64
N GLU A 33 7.48 11.38 -22.67
CA GLU A 33 7.72 11.77 -24.07
C GLU A 33 6.97 13.05 -24.43
N ALA A 34 5.72 13.20 -23.96
CA ALA A 34 4.97 14.44 -24.16
C ALA A 34 5.66 15.64 -23.49
N LEU A 35 6.15 15.46 -22.25
CA LEU A 35 6.87 16.50 -21.49
C LEU A 35 8.27 16.80 -22.07
N ASN A 36 8.90 15.85 -22.76
CA ASN A 36 10.14 16.12 -23.50
C ASN A 36 9.89 17.04 -24.69
N ARG A 37 8.71 16.99 -25.30
CA ARG A 37 8.31 17.85 -26.42
C ARG A 37 7.77 19.20 -25.94
N ASP A 38 6.93 19.20 -24.91
CA ASP A 38 6.39 20.39 -24.26
C ASP A 38 6.44 20.24 -22.72
N PRO A 39 7.50 20.76 -22.08
CA PRO A 39 7.63 20.69 -20.61
C PRO A 39 6.53 21.46 -19.87
N SER A 40 5.79 22.31 -20.56
CA SER A 40 4.72 23.14 -19.97
C SER A 40 3.32 22.53 -20.13
N ASP A 41 3.17 21.40 -20.84
CA ASP A 41 1.87 20.77 -21.07
C ASP A 41 1.18 20.44 -19.73
N VAL A 42 0.01 21.05 -19.50
CA VAL A 42 -0.73 20.97 -18.24
C VAL A 42 -1.19 19.55 -17.95
N ARG A 43 -1.75 18.86 -18.95
CA ARG A 43 -2.37 17.53 -18.75
C ARG A 43 -1.31 16.46 -18.47
N ASN A 44 -0.21 16.49 -19.22
CA ASN A 44 0.87 15.52 -19.01
C ASN A 44 1.63 15.76 -17.70
N ASN A 45 1.83 17.02 -17.27
CA ASN A 45 2.35 17.33 -15.95
C ASN A 45 1.39 16.87 -14.84
N ASN A 46 0.09 17.14 -14.97
CA ASN A 46 -0.91 16.69 -14.00
C ASN A 46 -0.98 15.15 -13.92
N ALA A 47 -1.01 14.48 -15.07
CA ALA A 47 -1.06 13.00 -15.11
C ALA A 47 0.19 12.37 -14.50
N MET A 48 1.40 12.88 -14.81
CA MET A 48 2.65 12.42 -14.21
C MET A 48 2.66 12.67 -12.70
N GLY A 49 2.23 13.86 -12.27
CA GLY A 49 2.13 14.21 -10.85
C GLY A 49 1.14 13.33 -10.10
N LEU A 50 -0.06 13.11 -10.64
CA LEU A 50 -1.06 12.22 -10.04
C LEU A 50 -0.58 10.77 -9.97
N TRP A 51 0.10 10.28 -11.02
CA TRP A 51 0.68 8.94 -11.00
C TRP A 51 1.72 8.80 -9.88
N LEU A 52 2.63 9.77 -9.73
CA LEU A 52 3.64 9.78 -8.66
C LEU A 52 3.01 9.89 -7.27
N LEU A 53 1.97 10.72 -7.12
CA LEU A 53 1.20 10.86 -5.87
C LEU A 53 0.62 9.51 -5.44
N ARG A 54 -0.06 8.81 -6.35
CA ARG A 54 -0.62 7.45 -6.11
C ARG A 54 0.45 6.41 -5.80
N LYS A 55 1.70 6.67 -6.20
CA LYS A 55 2.86 5.83 -5.88
C LYS A 55 3.59 6.24 -4.60
N GLY A 56 3.09 7.26 -3.87
CA GLY A 56 3.69 7.75 -2.64
C GLY A 56 4.94 8.63 -2.83
N GLN A 57 5.24 9.03 -4.07
CA GLN A 57 6.38 9.89 -4.40
C GLN A 57 5.99 11.37 -4.30
N PHE A 58 5.55 11.79 -3.11
CA PHE A 58 4.90 13.09 -2.88
C PHE A 58 5.75 14.27 -3.35
N ALA A 59 7.03 14.33 -2.97
CA ALA A 59 7.92 15.43 -3.37
C ALA A 59 8.18 15.47 -4.89
N LYS A 60 8.28 14.30 -5.54
CA LYS A 60 8.42 14.24 -6.99
C LYS A 60 7.11 14.66 -7.68
N ALA A 61 5.96 14.23 -7.14
CA ALA A 61 4.63 14.62 -7.63
C ALA A 61 4.44 16.13 -7.57
N GLU A 62 4.82 16.76 -6.46
CA GLU A 62 4.72 18.20 -6.25
C GLU A 62 5.39 18.99 -7.39
N SER A 63 6.57 18.58 -7.84
CA SER A 63 7.29 19.29 -8.90
C SER A 63 6.50 19.36 -10.21
N TYR A 64 5.91 18.24 -10.64
CA TYR A 64 5.07 18.19 -11.84
C TYR A 64 3.75 18.95 -11.64
N LEU A 65 3.10 18.78 -10.51
CA LEU A 65 1.83 19.44 -10.20
C LEU A 65 1.98 20.95 -10.11
N ARG A 66 3.08 21.46 -9.54
CA ARG A 66 3.39 22.90 -9.54
C ARG A 66 3.57 23.43 -10.96
N GLN A 67 4.23 22.69 -11.84
CA GLN A 67 4.38 23.07 -13.23
C GLN A 67 3.01 23.11 -13.95
N ALA A 68 2.16 22.09 -13.72
CA ALA A 68 0.80 22.07 -14.27
C ALA A 68 -0.01 23.29 -13.80
N VAL A 69 -0.03 23.57 -12.50
CA VAL A 69 -0.75 24.72 -11.93
C VAL A 69 -0.20 26.04 -12.45
N LYS A 70 1.13 26.19 -12.51
CA LYS A 70 1.77 27.40 -13.04
C LYS A 70 1.29 27.72 -14.44
N THR A 71 1.37 26.76 -15.34
CA THR A 71 0.94 26.95 -16.74
C THR A 71 -0.58 27.17 -16.83
N LEU A 72 -1.37 26.41 -16.08
CA LEU A 72 -2.82 26.51 -16.05
C LEU A 72 -3.30 27.90 -15.61
N THR A 73 -2.62 28.52 -14.66
CA THR A 73 -3.02 29.82 -14.08
C THR A 73 -2.31 31.03 -14.68
N GLU A 74 -1.36 30.84 -15.60
CA GLU A 74 -0.54 31.91 -16.15
C GLU A 74 -1.38 33.02 -16.80
N LYS A 75 -2.39 32.63 -17.58
CA LYS A 75 -3.27 33.58 -18.32
C LYS A 75 -4.64 33.75 -17.68
N ASN A 76 -5.04 32.82 -16.81
CA ASN A 76 -6.32 32.87 -16.12
C ASN A 76 -6.14 32.38 -14.68
N PRO A 77 -6.14 33.28 -13.67
CA PRO A 77 -5.97 32.91 -12.27
C PRO A 77 -7.11 32.02 -11.74
N ASN A 78 -8.24 31.97 -12.46
CA ASN A 78 -9.40 31.12 -12.12
C ASN A 78 -9.68 30.15 -13.27
N PRO A 79 -8.85 29.11 -13.45
CA PRO A 79 -9.00 28.17 -14.54
C PRO A 79 -10.29 27.37 -14.42
N TYR A 80 -10.79 26.90 -15.57
CA TYR A 80 -11.97 26.03 -15.60
C TYR A 80 -11.71 24.66 -14.98
N ASP A 81 -10.48 24.13 -15.10
CA ASP A 81 -10.09 22.82 -14.55
C ASP A 81 -9.49 22.98 -13.15
N GLY A 82 -10.10 22.31 -12.17
CA GLY A 82 -9.62 22.29 -10.78
C GLY A 82 -8.73 21.09 -10.43
N GLU A 83 -8.59 20.11 -11.34
CA GLU A 83 -7.87 18.86 -11.04
C GLU A 83 -6.40 19.09 -10.64
N PRO A 84 -5.58 19.86 -11.37
CA PRO A 84 -4.19 20.08 -10.98
C PRO A 84 -4.05 20.78 -9.62
N LEU A 85 -4.97 21.68 -9.29
CA LEU A 85 -5.01 22.36 -7.99
C LEU A 85 -5.30 21.39 -6.86
N TYR A 86 -6.32 20.53 -7.04
CA TYR A 86 -6.67 19.50 -6.07
C TYR A 86 -5.54 18.49 -5.83
N ASN A 87 -4.95 17.97 -6.91
CA ASN A 87 -3.84 17.01 -6.84
C ASN A 87 -2.60 17.62 -6.16
N LEU A 88 -2.30 18.90 -6.42
CA LEU A 88 -1.21 19.61 -5.72
C LEU A 88 -1.52 19.74 -4.23
N GLY A 89 -2.76 20.09 -3.87
CA GLY A 89 -3.21 20.12 -2.47
C GLY A 89 -3.01 18.79 -1.77
N LEU A 90 -3.36 17.65 -2.39
CA LEU A 90 -3.12 16.32 -1.84
C LEU A 90 -1.62 16.03 -1.65
N SER A 91 -0.79 16.35 -2.66
CA SER A 91 0.65 16.14 -2.57
C SER A 91 1.29 16.92 -1.41
N LEU A 92 0.83 18.15 -1.18
CA LEU A 92 1.28 18.99 -0.09
C LEU A 92 0.76 18.50 1.27
N LYS A 93 -0.49 18.04 1.34
CA LYS A 93 -1.08 17.46 2.56
C LYS A 93 -0.29 16.26 3.06
N TYR A 94 0.08 15.33 2.17
CA TYR A 94 0.92 14.18 2.54
C TYR A 94 2.35 14.55 2.97
N GLN A 95 2.80 15.78 2.69
CA GLN A 95 4.08 16.33 3.14
C GLN A 95 3.94 17.23 4.38
N ASP A 96 2.78 17.24 5.03
CA ASP A 96 2.47 18.09 6.20
C ASP A 96 2.56 19.61 5.91
N LYS A 97 2.47 20.01 4.63
CA LYS A 97 2.43 21.41 4.18
C LYS A 97 0.98 21.92 4.17
N LEU A 98 0.32 21.86 5.34
CA LEU A 98 -1.15 22.00 5.42
C LEU A 98 -1.65 23.38 4.99
N ALA A 99 -0.95 24.48 5.35
CA ALA A 99 -1.37 25.83 5.00
C ALA A 99 -1.41 26.02 3.48
N GLU A 100 -0.35 25.58 2.78
CA GLU A 100 -0.30 25.69 1.34
C GLU A 100 -1.30 24.73 0.66
N ALA A 101 -1.48 23.52 1.20
CA ALA A 101 -2.50 22.57 0.72
C ALA A 101 -3.91 23.17 0.81
N TYR A 102 -4.21 23.88 1.92
CA TYR A 102 -5.50 24.53 2.12
C TYR A 102 -5.79 25.56 1.01
N ASP A 103 -4.82 26.41 0.68
CA ASP A 103 -4.97 27.41 -0.38
C ASP A 103 -5.29 26.76 -1.76
N TYR A 104 -4.62 25.67 -2.10
CA TYR A 104 -4.89 24.97 -3.35
C TYR A 104 -6.23 24.25 -3.35
N PHE A 105 -6.64 23.61 -2.26
CA PHE A 105 -7.98 23.02 -2.13
C PHE A 105 -9.07 24.09 -2.22
N TYR A 106 -8.88 25.22 -1.50
CA TYR A 106 -9.84 26.33 -1.58
C TYR A 106 -10.01 26.83 -3.01
N LYS A 107 -8.91 26.96 -3.76
CA LYS A 107 -8.98 27.37 -5.16
C LYS A 107 -9.63 26.30 -6.04
N ALA A 108 -9.41 25.03 -5.80
CA ALA A 108 -10.05 23.94 -6.53
C ALA A 108 -11.59 23.89 -6.31
N CYS A 109 -12.10 24.36 -5.14
CA CYS A 109 -13.54 24.48 -4.86
C CYS A 109 -14.31 25.37 -5.84
N TRP A 110 -13.64 26.23 -6.60
CA TRP A 110 -14.28 27.11 -7.56
C TRP A 110 -14.75 26.37 -8.81
N ASN A 111 -14.23 25.17 -9.03
CA ASN A 111 -14.73 24.26 -10.04
C ASN A 111 -15.74 23.28 -9.42
N ASP A 112 -16.93 23.20 -10.01
CA ASP A 112 -18.04 22.39 -9.46
C ASP A 112 -17.71 20.90 -9.35
N ALA A 113 -16.96 20.34 -10.32
CA ALA A 113 -16.56 18.94 -10.33
C ALA A 113 -15.64 18.58 -9.15
N TRP A 114 -14.88 19.55 -8.63
CA TRP A 114 -13.91 19.35 -7.55
C TRP A 114 -14.39 19.86 -6.18
N GLN A 115 -15.56 20.51 -6.12
CA GLN A 115 -16.09 21.09 -4.88
C GLN A 115 -16.22 20.08 -3.76
N HIS A 116 -16.86 18.94 -4.02
CA HIS A 116 -17.10 17.94 -3.00
C HIS A 116 -15.79 17.50 -2.32
N MET A 117 -14.82 17.04 -3.11
CA MET A 117 -13.56 16.51 -2.58
C MET A 117 -12.68 17.59 -1.95
N SER A 118 -12.68 18.79 -2.53
CA SER A 118 -11.89 19.92 -2.02
C SER A 118 -12.43 20.41 -0.69
N TYR A 119 -13.73 20.61 -0.56
CA TYR A 119 -14.35 21.00 0.72
C TYR A 119 -14.18 19.93 1.80
N TYR A 120 -14.22 18.64 1.45
CA TYR A 120 -13.90 17.57 2.38
C TYR A 120 -12.46 17.66 2.87
N SER A 121 -11.50 17.92 1.99
CA SER A 121 -10.09 18.07 2.34
C SER A 121 -9.81 19.33 3.17
N LEU A 122 -10.50 20.43 2.87
CA LEU A 122 -10.46 21.66 3.68
C LEU A 122 -10.97 21.39 5.09
N ALA A 123 -12.13 20.76 5.23
CA ALA A 123 -12.71 20.41 6.54
C ALA A 123 -11.76 19.54 7.39
N GLN A 124 -11.03 18.61 6.76
CA GLN A 124 -10.01 17.82 7.46
C GLN A 124 -8.86 18.70 7.98
N ILE A 125 -8.41 19.67 7.18
CA ILE A 125 -7.32 20.58 7.59
C ILE A 125 -7.81 21.53 8.67
N SER A 126 -8.98 22.14 8.52
CA SER A 126 -9.59 23.01 9.54
C SER A 126 -9.77 22.28 10.88
N ALA A 127 -10.25 21.04 10.85
CA ALA A 127 -10.32 20.19 12.04
C ALA A 127 -8.94 19.93 12.67
N THR A 128 -7.90 19.66 11.85
CA THR A 128 -6.52 19.51 12.35
C THR A 128 -6.00 20.77 13.06
N TRP A 129 -6.48 21.94 12.66
CA TRP A 129 -6.16 23.22 13.32
C TRP A 129 -7.09 23.55 14.49
N ASN A 130 -8.02 22.65 14.84
CA ASN A 130 -9.08 22.87 15.83
C ASN A 130 -10.04 24.03 15.49
N ASP A 131 -10.11 24.44 14.22
CA ASP A 131 -11.08 25.40 13.72
C ASP A 131 -12.37 24.67 13.34
N TRP A 132 -13.11 24.27 14.39
CA TRP A 132 -14.31 23.41 14.27
C TRP A 132 -15.47 24.11 13.57
N GLU A 133 -15.62 25.44 13.74
CA GLU A 133 -16.67 26.21 13.06
C GLU A 133 -16.44 26.21 11.55
N ASN A 134 -15.22 26.45 11.12
CA ASN A 134 -14.86 26.43 9.70
C ASN A 134 -14.94 25.01 9.13
N ALA A 135 -14.48 24.01 9.89
CA ALA A 135 -14.61 22.60 9.51
C ALA A 135 -16.07 22.19 9.30
N LEU A 136 -17.01 22.68 10.15
CA LEU A 136 -18.45 22.43 9.98
C LEU A 136 -18.98 23.04 8.68
N TYR A 137 -18.65 24.32 8.43
CA TYR A 137 -19.04 24.99 7.20
C TYR A 137 -18.54 24.24 5.94
N GLU A 138 -17.31 23.81 5.96
CA GLU A 138 -16.66 23.15 4.82
C GLU A 138 -17.21 21.73 4.60
N VAL A 139 -17.39 20.93 5.67
CA VAL A 139 -17.96 19.59 5.51
C VAL A 139 -19.42 19.66 5.05
N ASP A 140 -20.16 20.68 5.48
CA ASP A 140 -21.53 20.93 4.99
C ASP A 140 -21.54 21.23 3.49
N LYS A 141 -20.62 22.06 3.01
CA LYS A 141 -20.47 22.32 1.57
C LYS A 141 -20.11 21.06 0.78
N SER A 142 -19.27 20.20 1.34
CA SER A 142 -18.96 18.89 0.74
C SER A 142 -20.21 18.01 0.65
N LEU A 143 -20.96 17.87 1.75
CA LEU A 143 -22.15 17.04 1.82
C LEU A 143 -23.33 17.57 1.00
N MET A 144 -23.43 18.88 0.76
CA MET A 144 -24.40 19.45 -0.19
C MET A 144 -24.22 18.92 -1.61
N ARG A 145 -22.98 18.57 -2.00
CA ARG A 145 -22.66 18.02 -3.32
C ARG A 145 -22.71 16.49 -3.35
N ASN A 146 -22.39 15.84 -2.24
CA ASN A 146 -22.40 14.38 -2.09
C ASN A 146 -22.88 14.01 -0.68
N TRP A 147 -24.20 14.04 -0.47
CA TRP A 147 -24.81 13.77 0.81
C TRP A 147 -24.58 12.35 1.34
N CYS A 148 -24.32 11.37 0.45
CA CYS A 148 -24.06 9.98 0.80
C CYS A 148 -22.58 9.67 1.05
N ASN A 149 -21.70 10.69 1.10
CA ASN A 149 -20.30 10.48 1.49
C ASN A 149 -20.21 10.08 2.97
N LEU A 150 -20.05 8.78 3.23
CA LEU A 150 -20.02 8.23 4.60
C LEU A 150 -18.86 8.79 5.43
N ARG A 151 -17.69 9.00 4.83
CA ARG A 151 -16.56 9.62 5.50
C ARG A 151 -16.82 11.12 5.81
N GLY A 152 -17.50 11.80 4.91
CA GLY A 152 -17.94 13.19 5.15
C GLY A 152 -18.96 13.29 6.29
N ARG A 153 -19.89 12.34 6.38
CA ARG A 153 -20.86 12.26 7.48
C ARG A 153 -20.17 11.95 8.80
N HIS A 154 -19.21 11.02 8.81
CA HIS A 154 -18.35 10.75 9.96
C HIS A 154 -17.57 12.00 10.40
N LEU A 155 -16.88 12.68 9.49
CA LEU A 155 -16.16 13.93 9.80
C LEU A 155 -17.12 14.98 10.39
N LYS A 156 -18.32 15.14 9.85
CA LYS A 156 -19.31 16.07 10.41
C LYS A 156 -19.74 15.69 11.82
N THR A 157 -19.86 14.39 12.14
CA THR A 157 -20.17 13.96 13.53
C THR A 157 -19.03 14.26 14.49
N ILE A 158 -17.78 14.07 14.07
CA ILE A 158 -16.59 14.47 14.83
C ILE A 158 -16.65 15.97 15.15
N VAL A 159 -16.86 16.79 14.12
CA VAL A 159 -16.92 18.26 14.26
C VAL A 159 -18.05 18.70 15.19
N LEU A 160 -19.26 18.14 15.04
CA LEU A 160 -20.38 18.45 15.92
C LEU A 160 -20.12 18.06 17.37
N ARG A 161 -19.48 16.93 17.63
CA ARG A 161 -19.06 16.53 18.99
C ARG A 161 -18.08 17.54 19.59
N HIS A 162 -17.08 17.97 18.85
CA HIS A 162 -16.10 18.96 19.34
C HIS A 162 -16.72 20.34 19.57
N LEU A 163 -17.76 20.72 18.82
CA LEU A 163 -18.54 21.94 19.04
C LEU A 163 -19.53 21.83 20.22
N GLY A 164 -19.68 20.64 20.82
CA GLY A 164 -20.67 20.41 21.87
C GLY A 164 -22.12 20.29 21.37
N GLU A 165 -22.33 20.20 20.06
CA GLU A 165 -23.65 20.07 19.41
C GLU A 165 -24.12 18.60 19.43
N VAL A 166 -24.19 18.03 20.64
CA VAL A 166 -24.41 16.59 20.87
C VAL A 166 -25.69 16.08 20.22
N ASP A 167 -26.80 16.80 20.36
CA ASP A 167 -28.10 16.39 19.81
C ASP A 167 -28.05 16.31 18.28
N LYS A 168 -27.38 17.26 17.63
CA LYS A 168 -27.23 17.27 16.18
C LYS A 168 -26.28 16.12 15.72
N ALA A 169 -25.24 15.85 16.49
CA ALA A 169 -24.33 14.74 16.21
C ALA A 169 -25.09 13.41 16.27
N LEU A 170 -25.85 13.16 17.34
CA LEU A 170 -26.65 11.94 17.50
C LEU A 170 -27.71 11.78 16.40
N ALA A 171 -28.41 12.86 16.05
CA ALA A 171 -29.38 12.82 14.95
C ALA A 171 -28.72 12.43 13.61
N LEU A 172 -27.55 13.01 13.30
CA LEU A 172 -26.81 12.68 12.09
C LEU A 172 -26.28 11.24 12.09
N ILE A 173 -25.86 10.74 13.27
CA ILE A 173 -25.42 9.35 13.44
C ILE A 173 -26.59 8.40 13.14
N GLU A 174 -27.75 8.60 13.75
CA GLU A 174 -28.92 7.73 13.53
C GLU A 174 -29.35 7.74 12.06
N GLU A 175 -29.39 8.92 11.45
CA GLU A 175 -29.66 9.03 10.02
C GLU A 175 -28.62 8.26 9.20
N SER A 176 -27.33 8.43 9.48
CA SER A 176 -26.25 7.76 8.73
C SER A 176 -26.31 6.24 8.86
N LEU A 177 -26.61 5.74 10.06
CA LEU A 177 -26.76 4.30 10.33
C LEU A 177 -28.03 3.70 9.73
N SER A 178 -29.03 4.52 9.42
CA SER A 178 -30.22 4.06 8.69
C SER A 178 -29.93 3.76 7.21
N TYR A 179 -28.95 4.45 6.62
CA TYR A 179 -28.50 4.21 5.24
C TYR A 179 -27.44 3.12 5.15
N ASP A 180 -26.49 3.13 6.11
CA ASP A 180 -25.41 2.15 6.16
C ASP A 180 -25.11 1.73 7.60
N HIS A 181 -25.53 0.53 7.94
CA HIS A 181 -25.26 -0.07 9.25
C HIS A 181 -23.78 -0.31 9.53
N PHE A 182 -22.93 -0.32 8.50
CA PHE A 182 -21.48 -0.50 8.59
C PHE A 182 -20.70 0.82 8.59
N ASN A 183 -21.37 1.96 8.78
CA ASN A 183 -20.66 3.21 9.03
C ASN A 183 -20.00 3.16 10.43
N PHE A 184 -18.82 2.54 10.49
CA PHE A 184 -18.08 2.32 11.74
C PHE A 184 -17.68 3.63 12.41
N GLY A 185 -17.38 4.68 11.63
CA GLY A 185 -17.06 6.00 12.16
C GLY A 185 -18.21 6.59 12.98
N CYS A 186 -19.43 6.60 12.42
CA CYS A 186 -20.63 7.07 13.13
C CYS A 186 -20.94 6.21 14.36
N ARG A 187 -20.72 4.89 14.32
CA ARG A 187 -20.91 4.03 15.51
C ARG A 187 -19.90 4.34 16.61
N PHE A 188 -18.64 4.55 16.25
CA PHE A 188 -17.62 4.88 17.24
C PHE A 188 -17.86 6.27 17.85
N GLU A 189 -18.29 7.25 17.05
CA GLU A 189 -18.73 8.56 17.55
C GLU A 189 -19.92 8.44 18.52
N LYS A 190 -20.89 7.55 18.22
CA LYS A 190 -22.00 7.27 19.16
C LYS A 190 -21.48 6.79 20.51
N TYR A 191 -20.52 5.87 20.52
CA TYR A 191 -19.87 5.40 21.74
C TYR A 191 -19.11 6.54 22.44
N LEU A 192 -18.34 7.34 21.72
CA LEU A 192 -17.61 8.46 22.33
C LEU A 192 -18.51 9.51 22.98
N ILE A 193 -19.71 9.73 22.43
CA ILE A 193 -20.69 10.68 22.94
C ILE A 193 -21.46 10.11 24.14
N THR A 194 -21.90 8.87 24.06
CA THR A 194 -22.83 8.29 25.04
C THR A 194 -22.14 7.51 26.17
N GLY A 195 -20.89 7.07 25.94
CA GLY A 195 -20.21 6.14 26.85
C GLY A 195 -20.83 4.73 26.89
N ASP A 196 -21.69 4.39 25.94
CA ASP A 196 -22.44 3.13 25.92
C ASP A 196 -21.56 1.98 25.40
N GLU A 197 -21.15 1.12 26.30
CA GLU A 197 -20.31 -0.04 26.05
C GLU A 197 -21.00 -1.08 25.12
N GLU A 198 -22.34 -1.14 25.07
CA GLU A 198 -23.06 -2.02 24.13
C GLU A 198 -22.81 -1.57 22.68
N ASN A 199 -22.76 -0.26 22.43
CA ASN A 199 -22.41 0.27 21.11
C ASN A 199 -20.98 -0.06 20.71
N LEU A 200 -20.03 0.00 21.65
CA LEU A 200 -18.65 -0.40 21.40
C LEU A 200 -18.55 -1.91 21.10
N HIS A 201 -19.21 -2.73 21.89
CA HIS A 201 -19.23 -4.18 21.68
C HIS A 201 -19.89 -4.56 20.33
N LEU A 202 -20.99 -3.89 19.95
CA LEU A 202 -21.64 -4.09 18.66
C LEU A 202 -20.71 -3.68 17.51
N LEU A 203 -20.03 -2.55 17.62
CA LEU A 203 -19.04 -2.09 16.64
C LEU A 203 -17.94 -3.14 16.45
N MET A 204 -17.32 -3.60 17.55
CA MET A 204 -16.25 -4.60 17.50
C MET A 204 -16.72 -5.92 16.90
N THR A 205 -17.97 -6.33 17.20
CA THR A 205 -18.58 -7.52 16.60
C THR A 205 -18.75 -7.39 15.09
N GLN A 206 -19.19 -6.20 14.61
CA GLN A 206 -19.36 -5.93 13.18
C GLN A 206 -18.05 -5.76 12.43
N MET A 207 -17.06 -5.12 13.05
CA MET A 207 -15.70 -5.01 12.49
C MET A 207 -14.96 -6.35 12.49
N ARG A 208 -15.49 -7.33 13.23
CA ARG A 208 -14.88 -8.65 13.42
C ARG A 208 -13.47 -8.50 14.01
N ARG A 209 -12.63 -9.49 13.78
CA ARG A 209 -11.21 -9.42 14.18
C ARG A 209 -10.30 -9.06 13.00
N GLU A 210 -10.81 -8.25 12.08
CA GLU A 210 -10.09 -7.83 10.88
C GLU A 210 -9.35 -6.53 11.15
N SER A 211 -8.02 -6.57 11.28
CA SER A 211 -7.18 -5.40 11.56
C SER A 211 -7.42 -4.25 10.60
N HIS A 212 -7.66 -4.55 9.33
CA HIS A 212 -7.87 -3.55 8.28
C HIS A 212 -9.07 -2.63 8.53
N ASN A 213 -10.16 -3.14 9.12
CA ASN A 213 -11.31 -2.30 9.46
C ASN A 213 -10.94 -1.24 10.51
N TYR A 214 -10.10 -1.62 11.50
CA TYR A 214 -9.62 -0.69 12.53
C TYR A 214 -8.58 0.28 11.98
N GLU A 215 -7.74 -0.15 11.05
CA GLU A 215 -6.79 0.71 10.34
C GLU A 215 -7.52 1.83 9.60
N GLU A 216 -8.52 1.49 8.78
CA GLU A 216 -9.33 2.46 8.03
C GLU A 216 -10.02 3.46 8.97
N LEU A 217 -10.64 2.99 10.05
CA LEU A 217 -11.30 3.87 11.01
C LEU A 217 -10.30 4.79 11.73
N ALA A 218 -9.15 4.26 12.15
CA ALA A 218 -8.11 5.06 12.80
C ALA A 218 -7.53 6.11 11.84
N LEU A 219 -7.35 5.77 10.56
CA LEU A 219 -6.87 6.68 9.53
C LEU A 219 -7.89 7.79 9.20
N ASP A 220 -9.19 7.52 9.28
CA ASP A 220 -10.21 8.56 9.15
C ASP A 220 -10.05 9.64 10.24
N TYR A 221 -9.84 9.24 11.51
CA TYR A 221 -9.53 10.18 12.60
C TYR A 221 -8.17 10.89 12.40
N ALA A 222 -7.14 10.15 12.04
CA ALA A 222 -5.80 10.72 11.79
C ALA A 222 -5.82 11.77 10.67
N SER A 223 -6.67 11.58 9.65
CA SER A 223 -6.79 12.48 8.49
C SER A 223 -7.30 13.89 8.84
N CYS A 224 -7.96 14.05 10.00
CA CYS A 224 -8.47 15.30 10.52
C CYS A 224 -7.80 15.74 11.84
N GLY A 225 -6.64 15.16 12.17
CA GLY A 225 -5.85 15.54 13.35
C GLY A 225 -6.36 15.00 14.69
N CYS A 226 -7.40 14.16 14.69
CA CYS A 226 -7.98 13.55 15.90
C CYS A 226 -7.12 12.33 16.34
N TRP A 227 -5.88 12.61 16.74
CA TRP A 227 -4.87 11.58 17.06
C TRP A 227 -5.22 10.74 18.29
N GLU A 228 -5.88 11.33 19.30
CA GLU A 228 -6.33 10.61 20.49
C GLU A 228 -7.40 9.58 20.17
N GLU A 229 -8.38 9.94 19.31
CA GLU A 229 -9.41 9.02 18.85
C GLU A 229 -8.81 7.92 17.96
N ALA A 230 -7.91 8.28 17.06
CA ALA A 230 -7.17 7.30 16.24
C ALA A 230 -6.44 6.29 17.14
N LEU A 231 -5.79 6.78 18.20
CA LEU A 231 -5.09 5.94 19.18
C LEU A 231 -6.06 5.05 19.98
N LYS A 232 -7.25 5.56 20.37
CA LYS A 232 -8.29 4.76 21.02
C LYS A 232 -8.76 3.61 20.15
N VAL A 233 -8.98 3.84 18.85
CA VAL A 233 -9.36 2.78 17.89
C VAL A 233 -8.30 1.70 17.81
N VAL A 234 -7.02 2.08 17.66
CA VAL A 234 -5.91 1.12 17.57
C VAL A 234 -5.73 0.34 18.87
N ASN A 235 -5.85 0.99 20.03
CA ASN A 235 -5.78 0.31 21.32
C ASN A 235 -6.92 -0.70 21.48
N ALA A 236 -8.15 -0.31 21.15
CA ALA A 236 -9.30 -1.21 21.20
C ALA A 236 -9.10 -2.44 20.30
N ALA A 237 -8.52 -2.26 19.10
CA ALA A 237 -8.19 -3.36 18.19
C ALA A 237 -7.17 -4.34 18.81
N ILE A 238 -6.10 -3.82 19.42
CA ILE A 238 -5.05 -4.62 20.04
C ILE A 238 -5.62 -5.37 21.26
N ASP A 239 -6.41 -4.70 22.11
CA ASP A 239 -7.04 -5.28 23.30
C ASP A 239 -8.08 -6.36 22.93
N PHE A 240 -8.79 -6.16 21.82
CA PHE A 240 -9.74 -7.14 21.27
C PHE A 240 -9.04 -8.33 20.59
N SER A 241 -7.72 -8.32 20.50
CA SER A 241 -6.91 -9.37 19.88
C SER A 241 -7.34 -9.66 18.42
N VAL A 242 -7.33 -8.61 17.60
CA VAL A 242 -7.57 -8.73 16.15
C VAL A 242 -6.55 -9.65 15.49
N SER A 243 -6.92 -10.25 14.36
CA SER A 243 -5.99 -11.00 13.55
C SER A 243 -4.94 -10.04 12.95
N GLN A 244 -3.67 -10.45 12.97
CA GLN A 244 -2.57 -9.75 12.28
C GLN A 244 -2.42 -8.26 12.68
N PRO A 245 -2.21 -7.93 13.97
CA PRO A 245 -2.18 -6.55 14.44
C PRO A 245 -0.88 -5.80 14.11
N THR A 246 0.02 -6.40 13.36
CA THR A 246 1.40 -5.91 13.15
C THR A 246 1.41 -4.45 12.66
N LEU A 247 0.63 -4.11 11.62
CA LEU A 247 0.61 -2.77 11.07
C LEU A 247 0.00 -1.75 12.03
N LEU A 248 -0.92 -2.16 12.91
CA LEU A 248 -1.50 -1.30 13.93
C LEU A 248 -0.46 -0.75 14.93
N TYR A 249 0.59 -1.51 15.23
CA TYR A 249 1.68 -1.03 16.08
C TYR A 249 2.50 0.08 15.39
N TYR A 250 2.66 0.03 14.07
CA TYR A 250 3.32 1.10 13.30
C TYR A 250 2.46 2.37 13.29
N TYR A 251 1.16 2.25 13.08
CA TYR A 251 0.22 3.37 13.19
C TYR A 251 0.18 3.93 14.62
N LYS A 252 0.15 3.08 15.65
CA LYS A 252 0.20 3.50 17.04
C LYS A 252 1.45 4.34 17.35
N ALA A 253 2.61 3.92 16.87
CA ALA A 253 3.86 4.68 17.04
C ALA A 253 3.78 6.05 16.34
N TRP A 254 3.21 6.10 15.13
CA TRP A 254 3.01 7.34 14.40
C TRP A 254 2.05 8.28 15.14
N PHE A 255 0.91 7.80 15.59
CA PHE A 255 -0.09 8.60 16.31
C PHE A 255 0.46 9.16 17.63
N LEU A 256 1.18 8.36 18.41
CA LEU A 256 1.87 8.80 19.63
C LEU A 256 2.89 9.91 19.34
N LEU A 257 3.65 9.77 18.26
CA LEU A 257 4.59 10.83 17.87
C LEU A 257 3.85 12.14 17.51
N ARG A 258 2.71 12.04 16.83
CA ARG A 258 1.88 13.22 16.49
C ARG A 258 1.26 13.89 17.72
N LEU A 259 1.02 13.13 18.79
CA LEU A 259 0.62 13.65 20.11
C LEU A 259 1.79 14.24 20.92
N GLY A 260 3.03 14.16 20.42
CA GLY A 260 4.22 14.61 21.12
C GLY A 260 4.79 13.60 22.14
N GLU A 261 4.22 12.41 22.23
CA GLU A 261 4.61 11.34 23.16
C GLU A 261 5.79 10.52 22.60
N THR A 262 6.93 11.17 22.39
CA THR A 262 8.09 10.58 21.69
C THR A 262 8.64 9.32 22.36
N GLU A 263 8.69 9.28 23.70
CA GLU A 263 9.18 8.11 24.43
C GLU A 263 8.26 6.90 24.27
N ALA A 264 6.93 7.10 24.40
CA ALA A 264 5.93 6.08 24.18
C ALA A 264 5.95 5.61 22.71
N ALA A 265 6.03 6.53 21.76
CA ALA A 265 6.16 6.21 20.31
C ALA A 265 7.39 5.33 20.05
N THR A 266 8.54 5.66 20.65
CA THR A 266 9.78 4.88 20.51
C THR A 266 9.65 3.48 21.14
N ALA A 267 8.99 3.37 22.28
CA ALA A 267 8.74 2.08 22.93
C ALA A 267 7.84 1.20 22.04
N VAL A 268 6.75 1.74 21.51
CA VAL A 268 5.83 1.05 20.61
C VAL A 268 6.51 0.67 19.29
N ALA A 269 7.37 1.53 18.73
CA ALA A 269 8.15 1.23 17.53
C ALA A 269 9.03 -0.03 17.72
N ARG A 270 9.63 -0.20 18.89
CA ARG A 270 10.39 -1.42 19.21
C ARG A 270 9.48 -2.66 19.33
N VAL A 271 8.28 -2.50 19.87
CA VAL A 271 7.28 -3.59 19.93
C VAL A 271 6.83 -3.98 18.53
N ALA A 272 6.61 -3.01 17.63
CA ALA A 272 6.26 -3.24 16.24
C ALA A 272 7.29 -4.14 15.53
N GLU A 273 8.59 -3.89 15.76
CA GLU A 273 9.67 -4.69 15.17
C GLU A 273 9.75 -6.14 15.73
N LEU A 274 9.10 -6.42 16.87
CA LEU A 274 9.02 -7.77 17.42
C LEU A 274 7.84 -8.59 16.90
N GLN A 275 6.85 -7.94 16.27
CA GLN A 275 5.67 -8.64 15.74
C GLN A 275 6.04 -9.61 14.62
N SER A 276 5.16 -10.64 14.39
CA SER A 276 5.32 -11.54 13.26
C SER A 276 5.18 -10.77 11.93
N PRO A 277 6.02 -11.04 10.94
CA PRO A 277 5.87 -10.47 9.61
C PRO A 277 4.76 -11.15 8.78
N ASP A 278 4.23 -12.27 9.26
CA ASP A 278 3.29 -13.09 8.51
C ASP A 278 1.99 -12.32 8.26
N TYR A 279 1.52 -12.40 7.03
CA TYR A 279 0.27 -11.78 6.56
C TYR A 279 0.15 -10.26 6.80
N CYS A 280 1.28 -9.55 6.94
CA CYS A 280 1.30 -8.09 7.05
C CYS A 280 1.62 -7.47 5.68
N PHE A 281 0.61 -6.83 5.06
CA PHE A 281 0.69 -6.28 3.70
C PHE A 281 0.28 -4.81 3.68
N PRO A 282 1.17 -3.87 4.01
CA PRO A 282 0.86 -2.44 3.93
C PRO A 282 0.55 -2.05 2.48
N ASN A 283 -0.57 -1.37 2.26
CA ASN A 283 -1.08 -1.03 0.93
C ASN A 283 -1.53 0.44 0.79
N THR A 284 -1.68 1.16 1.90
CA THR A 284 -2.13 2.56 1.92
C THR A 284 -0.94 3.53 1.81
N LEU A 285 -1.21 4.78 1.42
CA LEU A 285 -0.19 5.83 1.40
C LEU A 285 0.22 6.25 2.80
N GLU A 286 -0.71 6.19 3.74
CA GLU A 286 -0.50 6.49 5.17
C GLU A 286 0.46 5.48 5.82
N ALA A 287 0.48 4.23 5.35
CA ALA A 287 1.45 3.24 5.81
C ALA A 287 2.90 3.67 5.53
N ILE A 288 3.15 4.42 4.45
CA ILE A 288 4.46 5.02 4.17
C ILE A 288 4.88 5.94 5.31
N LEU A 289 3.97 6.82 5.75
CA LEU A 289 4.22 7.79 6.83
C LEU A 289 4.49 7.08 8.16
N ALA A 290 3.68 6.07 8.50
CA ALA A 290 3.84 5.28 9.72
C ALA A 290 5.17 4.51 9.74
N LEU A 291 5.51 3.82 8.64
CA LEU A 291 6.75 3.06 8.52
C LEU A 291 7.99 3.98 8.56
N GLN A 292 7.95 5.11 7.85
CA GLN A 292 9.02 6.11 7.88
C GLN A 292 9.19 6.73 9.28
N THR A 293 8.10 6.93 10.01
CA THR A 293 8.14 7.37 11.40
C THR A 293 8.93 6.40 12.27
N VAL A 294 8.64 5.11 12.20
CA VAL A 294 9.35 4.08 12.97
C VAL A 294 10.82 3.99 12.58
N ILE A 295 11.13 4.06 11.27
CA ILE A 295 12.52 4.08 10.78
C ILE A 295 13.29 5.30 11.34
N GLY A 296 12.62 6.43 11.51
CA GLY A 296 13.22 7.64 12.11
C GLY A 296 13.37 7.58 13.62
N LEU A 297 12.47 6.88 14.32
CA LEU A 297 12.46 6.79 15.79
C LEU A 297 13.52 5.84 16.35
N ILE A 298 13.82 4.74 15.66
CA ILE A 298 14.72 3.71 16.17
C ILE A 298 15.86 3.40 15.19
N LYS A 299 17.05 3.12 15.73
CA LYS A 299 18.26 2.87 14.93
C LYS A 299 18.21 1.59 14.08
N LYS A 300 17.45 0.61 14.53
CA LYS A 300 17.26 -0.68 13.86
C LYS A 300 15.78 -0.93 13.66
N ALA A 301 15.35 -0.89 12.41
CA ALA A 301 13.97 -1.11 12.00
C ALA A 301 13.93 -2.01 10.73
N PRO A 302 14.52 -3.22 10.77
CA PRO A 302 14.62 -4.07 9.59
C PRO A 302 13.25 -4.48 9.04
N LYS A 303 12.23 -4.70 9.90
CA LYS A 303 10.89 -5.06 9.45
C LYS A 303 10.14 -3.86 8.85
N ALA A 304 10.25 -2.66 9.45
CA ALA A 304 9.69 -1.46 8.85
C ALA A 304 10.27 -1.21 7.44
N LEU A 305 11.58 -1.38 7.28
CA LEU A 305 12.26 -1.30 5.98
C LEU A 305 11.79 -2.38 5.00
N TYR A 306 11.57 -3.60 5.49
CA TYR A 306 11.01 -4.70 4.70
C TYR A 306 9.59 -4.36 4.20
N TYR A 307 8.70 -3.91 5.07
CA TYR A 307 7.33 -3.53 4.70
C TYR A 307 7.30 -2.33 3.75
N LEU A 308 8.15 -1.35 3.99
CA LEU A 308 8.27 -0.19 3.11
C LEU A 308 8.78 -0.61 1.71
N GLY A 309 9.73 -1.53 1.65
CA GLY A 309 10.20 -2.12 0.40
C GLY A 309 9.11 -2.88 -0.35
N ASN A 310 8.29 -3.67 0.37
CA ASN A 310 7.14 -4.37 -0.21
C ASN A 310 6.14 -3.39 -0.82
N LEU A 311 5.81 -2.32 -0.10
CA LEU A 311 4.91 -1.28 -0.54
C LEU A 311 5.46 -0.55 -1.78
N TRP A 312 6.75 -0.18 -1.78
CA TRP A 312 7.39 0.42 -2.94
C TRP A 312 7.40 -0.52 -4.15
N TYR A 313 7.65 -1.82 -3.95
CA TYR A 313 7.65 -2.80 -5.03
C TYR A 313 6.25 -2.98 -5.65
N ASP A 314 5.20 -3.07 -4.83
CA ASP A 314 3.80 -3.09 -5.28
C ASP A 314 3.48 -1.84 -6.11
N LYS A 315 3.92 -0.68 -5.63
CA LYS A 315 3.72 0.59 -6.35
C LYS A 315 4.66 0.79 -7.53
N ARG A 316 5.44 -0.23 -7.91
CA ARG A 316 6.41 -0.24 -9.02
C ARG A 316 7.54 0.80 -8.86
N GLN A 317 7.86 1.17 -7.63
CA GLN A 317 9.01 2.01 -7.27
C GLN A 317 10.19 1.10 -6.91
N TYR A 318 10.74 0.42 -7.93
CA TYR A 318 11.70 -0.68 -7.74
C TYR A 318 13.02 -0.23 -7.14
N ALA A 319 13.50 0.96 -7.47
CA ALA A 319 14.74 1.49 -6.90
C ALA A 319 14.60 1.75 -5.39
N GLU A 320 13.52 2.35 -4.98
CA GLU A 320 13.18 2.61 -3.58
C GLU A 320 12.97 1.29 -2.80
N ALA A 321 12.31 0.31 -3.43
CA ALA A 321 12.10 -1.01 -2.84
C ALA A 321 13.43 -1.73 -2.57
N VAL A 322 14.30 -1.76 -3.55
CA VAL A 322 15.63 -2.38 -3.44
C VAL A 322 16.46 -1.69 -2.35
N ALA A 323 16.52 -0.36 -2.35
CA ALA A 323 17.27 0.40 -1.34
C ALA A 323 16.77 0.12 0.10
N ALA A 324 15.44 0.03 0.28
CA ALA A 324 14.84 -0.32 1.57
C ALA A 324 15.21 -1.75 2.00
N TRP A 325 15.08 -2.73 1.12
CA TRP A 325 15.44 -4.12 1.42
C TRP A 325 16.93 -4.33 1.63
N GLU A 326 17.81 -3.68 0.84
CA GLU A 326 19.27 -3.72 1.07
C GLU A 326 19.64 -3.15 2.45
N THR A 327 18.92 -2.11 2.90
CA THR A 327 19.12 -1.55 4.23
C THR A 327 18.59 -2.50 5.32
N SER A 328 17.44 -3.15 5.08
CA SER A 328 16.86 -4.15 5.97
C SER A 328 17.84 -5.31 6.23
N VAL A 329 18.39 -5.93 5.18
CA VAL A 329 19.33 -7.06 5.34
C VAL A 329 20.67 -6.67 5.97
N LYS A 330 21.08 -5.41 5.86
CA LYS A 330 22.25 -4.88 6.58
C LYS A 330 21.98 -4.74 8.09
N GLN A 331 20.74 -4.47 8.47
CA GLN A 331 20.34 -4.36 9.87
C GLN A 331 20.02 -5.71 10.51
N ASP A 332 19.43 -6.63 9.76
CA ASP A 332 19.11 -8.00 10.18
C ASP A 332 19.42 -9.00 9.07
N ALA A 333 20.54 -9.71 9.21
CA ALA A 333 20.99 -10.73 8.26
C ALA A 333 20.32 -12.11 8.48
N THR A 334 19.39 -12.22 9.44
CA THR A 334 18.69 -13.48 9.81
C THR A 334 17.24 -13.52 9.32
N PHE A 335 16.79 -12.50 8.60
CA PHE A 335 15.41 -12.37 8.14
C PHE A 335 15.26 -12.90 6.68
N PRO A 336 14.84 -14.17 6.47
CA PRO A 336 14.98 -14.85 5.18
C PRO A 336 14.16 -14.24 4.06
N ILE A 337 12.93 -13.78 4.35
CA ILE A 337 12.01 -13.31 3.32
C ILE A 337 12.50 -12.04 2.59
N VAL A 338 13.33 -11.21 3.25
CA VAL A 338 13.90 -10.02 2.61
C VAL A 338 14.93 -10.40 1.55
N PHE A 339 15.75 -11.42 1.84
CA PHE A 339 16.70 -11.96 0.87
C PHE A 339 15.99 -12.53 -0.36
N ARG A 340 14.86 -13.25 -0.15
CA ARG A 340 14.01 -13.73 -1.23
C ARG A 340 13.48 -12.57 -2.09
N ASN A 341 12.91 -11.54 -1.48
CA ASN A 341 12.35 -10.39 -2.20
C ASN A 341 13.42 -9.62 -2.98
N LEU A 342 14.60 -9.43 -2.38
CA LEU A 342 15.76 -8.84 -3.06
C LEU A 342 16.19 -9.68 -4.26
N SER A 343 16.27 -10.99 -4.12
CA SER A 343 16.60 -11.91 -5.22
C SER A 343 15.66 -11.73 -6.40
N LEU A 344 14.35 -11.70 -6.15
CA LEU A 344 13.33 -11.50 -7.19
C LEU A 344 13.49 -10.14 -7.88
N ALA A 345 13.78 -9.07 -7.13
CA ALA A 345 14.00 -7.75 -7.71
C ALA A 345 15.28 -7.69 -8.54
N TYR A 346 16.37 -8.27 -8.04
CA TYR A 346 17.65 -8.33 -8.75
C TYR A 346 17.54 -9.10 -10.07
N PHE A 347 16.85 -10.25 -10.04
CA PHE A 347 16.68 -11.07 -11.25
C PHE A 347 15.75 -10.39 -12.27
N ASN A 348 14.54 -9.96 -11.82
CA ASN A 348 13.47 -9.53 -12.72
C ASN A 348 13.57 -8.06 -13.15
N LYS A 349 14.26 -7.19 -12.37
CA LYS A 349 14.24 -5.73 -12.58
C LYS A 349 15.63 -5.13 -12.85
N LEU A 350 16.69 -5.75 -12.33
CA LEU A 350 18.03 -5.17 -12.40
C LEU A 350 19.02 -6.00 -13.23
N ASP A 351 18.61 -7.17 -13.75
CA ASP A 351 19.45 -8.14 -14.49
C ASP A 351 20.72 -8.56 -13.71
N ARG A 352 20.68 -8.51 -12.36
CA ARG A 352 21.77 -8.93 -11.46
C ARG A 352 21.64 -10.41 -11.11
N LYS A 353 21.70 -11.29 -12.11
CA LYS A 353 21.31 -12.70 -12.01
C LYS A 353 22.12 -13.51 -11.00
N GLN A 354 23.45 -13.35 -11.00
CA GLN A 354 24.34 -14.11 -10.08
C GLN A 354 24.14 -13.69 -8.61
N GLU A 355 23.94 -12.40 -8.38
CA GLU A 355 23.65 -11.89 -7.05
C GLU A 355 22.26 -12.32 -6.57
N ALA A 356 21.29 -12.41 -7.47
CA ALA A 356 19.97 -12.93 -7.18
C ALA A 356 20.03 -14.37 -6.66
N VAL A 357 20.82 -15.23 -7.31
CA VAL A 357 21.02 -16.62 -6.85
C VAL A 357 21.63 -16.65 -5.44
N ALA A 358 22.74 -15.91 -5.22
CA ALA A 358 23.40 -15.89 -3.91
C ALA A 358 22.46 -15.43 -2.78
N LEU A 359 21.57 -14.47 -3.07
CA LEU A 359 20.56 -14.02 -2.10
C LEU A 359 19.50 -15.09 -1.82
N LEU A 360 19.08 -15.82 -2.86
CA LEU A 360 18.06 -16.85 -2.70
C LEU A 360 18.63 -18.11 -2.01
N GLU A 361 19.88 -18.49 -2.32
CA GLU A 361 20.62 -19.51 -1.57
C GLU A 361 20.72 -19.14 -0.08
N LYS A 362 21.00 -17.88 0.23
CA LYS A 362 21.02 -17.38 1.61
C LYS A 362 19.65 -17.44 2.25
N ALA A 363 18.58 -17.03 1.55
CA ALA A 363 17.22 -17.13 2.05
C ALA A 363 16.84 -18.56 2.41
N PHE A 364 17.12 -19.51 1.51
CA PHE A 364 16.86 -20.93 1.75
C PHE A 364 17.74 -21.50 2.89
N GLY A 365 19.00 -21.12 2.97
CA GLY A 365 19.90 -21.54 4.05
C GLY A 365 19.46 -21.06 5.44
N LEU A 366 18.70 -19.94 5.50
CA LEU A 366 18.12 -19.45 6.76
C LEU A 366 16.82 -20.20 7.17
N ASP A 367 16.08 -20.69 6.18
CA ASP A 367 14.87 -21.52 6.39
C ASP A 367 14.81 -22.63 5.33
N VAL A 368 15.45 -23.74 5.62
CA VAL A 368 15.52 -24.92 4.74
C VAL A 368 14.19 -25.68 4.62
N LYS A 369 13.16 -25.29 5.35
CA LYS A 369 11.81 -25.88 5.27
C LYS A 369 10.89 -25.11 4.34
N ASP A 370 11.29 -23.95 3.86
CA ASP A 370 10.48 -23.16 2.92
C ASP A 370 10.54 -23.78 1.51
N ALA A 371 9.54 -24.60 1.22
CA ALA A 371 9.41 -25.27 -0.09
C ALA A 371 9.20 -24.27 -1.23
N ARG A 372 8.67 -23.08 -0.98
CA ARG A 372 8.50 -22.04 -1.99
C ARG A 372 9.83 -21.44 -2.38
N VAL A 373 10.66 -21.11 -1.39
CA VAL A 373 12.03 -20.61 -1.65
C VAL A 373 12.87 -21.65 -2.38
N LEU A 374 12.76 -22.94 -2.02
CA LEU A 374 13.45 -24.03 -2.74
C LEU A 374 12.99 -24.10 -4.20
N MET A 375 11.69 -24.01 -4.47
CA MET A 375 11.15 -24.01 -5.83
C MET A 375 11.67 -22.81 -6.64
N GLU A 376 11.66 -21.61 -6.05
CA GLU A 376 12.17 -20.40 -6.71
C GLU A 376 13.69 -20.49 -6.98
N LEU A 377 14.46 -21.10 -6.06
CA LEU A 377 15.91 -21.34 -6.24
C LEU A 377 16.17 -22.30 -7.40
N ASP A 378 15.45 -23.42 -7.46
CA ASP A 378 15.58 -24.35 -8.58
C ASP A 378 15.20 -23.69 -9.92
N GLN A 379 14.15 -22.86 -9.95
CA GLN A 379 13.79 -22.10 -11.16
C GLN A 379 14.90 -21.12 -11.59
N LEU A 380 15.58 -20.44 -10.66
CA LEU A 380 16.71 -19.59 -10.99
C LEU A 380 17.88 -20.42 -11.54
N TYR A 381 18.18 -21.57 -10.95
CA TYR A 381 19.21 -22.50 -11.45
C TYR A 381 18.87 -22.96 -12.87
N LYS A 382 17.61 -23.30 -13.15
CA LYS A 382 17.12 -23.65 -14.48
C LYS A 382 17.31 -22.50 -15.48
N CYS A 383 16.91 -21.30 -15.13
CA CYS A 383 17.07 -20.10 -15.96
C CYS A 383 18.56 -19.75 -16.25
N LEU A 384 19.46 -20.16 -15.38
CA LEU A 384 20.91 -19.98 -15.54
C LEU A 384 21.63 -21.19 -16.16
N ASN A 385 20.88 -22.18 -16.64
CA ASN A 385 21.36 -23.42 -17.24
C ASN A 385 22.35 -24.19 -16.34
N ARG A 386 22.05 -24.25 -15.01
CA ARG A 386 22.81 -25.13 -14.12
C ARG A 386 22.62 -26.61 -14.54
N PRO A 387 23.66 -27.46 -14.40
CA PRO A 387 23.55 -28.88 -14.74
C PRO A 387 22.38 -29.58 -14.06
N HIS A 388 21.72 -30.50 -14.79
CA HIS A 388 20.55 -31.23 -14.27
C HIS A 388 20.94 -32.05 -13.02
N GLU A 389 22.14 -32.60 -12.97
CA GLU A 389 22.70 -33.36 -11.84
C GLU A 389 22.81 -32.49 -10.58
N GLU A 390 23.28 -31.24 -10.73
CA GLU A 390 23.41 -30.30 -9.63
C GLU A 390 22.02 -29.95 -9.06
N ARG A 391 21.06 -29.68 -9.94
CA ARG A 391 19.67 -29.37 -9.56
C ARG A 391 18.98 -30.56 -8.89
N LEU A 392 19.11 -31.75 -9.46
CA LEU A 392 18.58 -32.99 -8.86
C LEU A 392 19.19 -33.26 -7.49
N SER A 393 20.50 -33.09 -7.33
CA SER A 393 21.19 -33.25 -6.06
C SER A 393 20.69 -32.30 -4.96
N LEU A 394 20.40 -31.04 -5.34
CA LEU A 394 19.78 -30.07 -4.42
C LEU A 394 18.40 -30.57 -3.96
N LEU A 395 17.53 -30.91 -4.90
CA LEU A 395 16.18 -31.36 -4.58
C LEU A 395 16.16 -32.69 -3.82
N ASP A 396 17.10 -33.60 -4.09
CA ASP A 396 17.23 -34.87 -3.37
C ASP A 396 17.78 -34.68 -1.94
N THR A 397 18.69 -33.72 -1.74
CA THR A 397 19.18 -33.34 -0.41
C THR A 397 18.04 -32.88 0.51
N TYR A 398 17.06 -32.15 -0.05
CA TYR A 398 15.89 -31.64 0.66
C TYR A 398 14.60 -32.37 0.23
N LYS A 399 14.66 -33.69 0.09
CA LYS A 399 13.61 -34.53 -0.49
C LYS A 399 12.24 -34.39 0.19
N GLU A 400 12.20 -34.31 1.53
CA GLU A 400 10.94 -34.09 2.26
C GLU A 400 10.29 -32.76 1.89
N VAL A 401 11.06 -31.70 1.79
CA VAL A 401 10.59 -30.37 1.38
C VAL A 401 10.17 -30.35 -0.09
N THR A 402 10.98 -30.98 -0.96
CA THR A 402 10.70 -31.15 -2.38
C THR A 402 9.37 -31.87 -2.59
N PHE A 403 9.12 -32.92 -1.81
CA PHE A 403 7.92 -33.75 -1.97
C PHE A 403 6.67 -33.17 -1.25
N SER A 404 6.82 -32.07 -0.51
CA SER A 404 5.70 -31.37 0.12
C SER A 404 4.85 -30.55 -0.87
N ARG A 405 5.37 -30.24 -2.08
CA ARG A 405 4.70 -29.42 -3.11
C ARG A 405 4.66 -30.16 -4.44
N ASP A 406 3.53 -30.08 -5.13
CA ASP A 406 3.32 -30.78 -6.39
C ASP A 406 4.18 -30.23 -7.54
N ASP A 407 4.41 -28.92 -7.58
CA ASP A 407 5.26 -28.27 -8.57
C ASP A 407 6.75 -28.68 -8.44
N LEU A 408 7.29 -28.70 -7.22
CA LEU A 408 8.64 -29.18 -6.93
C LEU A 408 8.80 -30.68 -7.19
N TYR A 409 7.80 -31.46 -6.77
CA TYR A 409 7.78 -32.90 -7.03
C TYR A 409 7.86 -33.20 -8.52
N LEU A 410 7.05 -32.49 -9.31
CA LEU A 410 7.06 -32.66 -10.76
C LEU A 410 8.37 -32.19 -11.40
N GLU A 411 9.02 -31.14 -10.87
CA GLU A 411 10.32 -30.70 -11.36
C GLU A 411 11.40 -31.76 -11.05
N TYR A 412 11.34 -32.42 -9.87
CA TYR A 412 12.20 -33.55 -9.53
C TYR A 412 12.02 -34.70 -10.54
N VAL A 413 10.78 -35.08 -10.86
CA VAL A 413 10.46 -36.07 -11.91
C VAL A 413 10.99 -35.63 -13.27
N THR A 414 10.82 -34.37 -13.62
CA THR A 414 11.34 -33.81 -14.88
C THR A 414 12.84 -33.96 -15.00
N LEU A 415 13.57 -33.70 -13.93
CA LEU A 415 15.04 -33.90 -13.90
C LEU A 415 15.44 -35.37 -14.02
N LEU A 416 14.69 -36.29 -13.43
CA LEU A 416 14.92 -37.74 -13.62
C LEU A 416 14.76 -38.14 -15.09
N ASN A 417 13.69 -37.69 -15.76
CA ASN A 417 13.48 -37.93 -17.20
C ASN A 417 14.64 -37.37 -18.05
N GLN A 418 15.06 -36.13 -17.77
CA GLN A 418 16.19 -35.48 -18.48
C GLN A 418 17.53 -36.20 -18.30
N LEU A 419 17.68 -36.93 -17.19
CA LEU A 419 18.86 -37.75 -16.89
C LEU A 419 18.71 -39.23 -17.28
N GLY A 420 17.62 -39.61 -17.97
CA GLY A 420 17.39 -40.95 -18.42
C GLY A 420 16.96 -41.96 -17.33
N ARG A 421 16.52 -41.46 -16.14
CA ARG A 421 16.08 -42.30 -15.00
C ARG A 421 14.57 -42.53 -15.08
N TYR A 422 14.10 -43.07 -16.22
CA TYR A 422 12.67 -43.15 -16.55
C TYR A 422 11.85 -44.06 -15.62
N GLU A 423 12.42 -45.20 -15.19
CA GLU A 423 11.73 -46.13 -14.27
C GLU A 423 11.42 -45.48 -12.91
N GLU A 424 12.32 -44.65 -12.42
CA GLU A 424 12.11 -43.90 -11.17
C GLU A 424 11.09 -42.79 -11.38
N ALA A 425 11.16 -42.08 -12.49
CA ALA A 425 10.23 -41.01 -12.83
C ALA A 425 8.77 -41.52 -12.90
N ILE A 426 8.55 -42.61 -13.65
CA ILE A 426 7.20 -43.16 -13.81
C ILE A 426 6.65 -43.73 -12.48
N HIS A 427 7.51 -44.40 -11.69
CA HIS A 427 7.15 -44.87 -10.36
C HIS A 427 6.67 -43.74 -9.44
N LEU A 428 7.34 -42.58 -9.46
CA LEU A 428 6.96 -41.43 -8.67
C LEU A 428 5.63 -40.83 -9.12
N ILE A 429 5.38 -40.74 -10.44
CA ILE A 429 4.11 -40.21 -10.97
C ILE A 429 2.95 -41.12 -10.58
N ASP A 430 3.09 -42.45 -10.77
CA ASP A 430 2.05 -43.42 -10.48
C ASP A 430 1.63 -43.50 -9.02
N ASN A 431 2.57 -43.15 -8.10
CA ASN A 431 2.34 -43.21 -6.66
C ASN A 431 1.99 -41.87 -6.04
N ARG A 432 1.68 -40.83 -6.85
CA ARG A 432 1.31 -39.51 -6.32
C ARG A 432 -0.01 -39.03 -6.89
N HIS A 433 -0.90 -38.56 -6.03
CA HIS A 433 -2.07 -37.78 -6.40
C HIS A 433 -1.70 -36.29 -6.46
N PHE A 434 -1.78 -35.73 -7.68
CA PHE A 434 -1.49 -34.29 -7.89
C PHE A 434 -2.75 -33.46 -7.73
N HIS A 435 -2.64 -32.33 -7.03
CA HIS A 435 -3.69 -31.33 -6.96
C HIS A 435 -3.52 -30.31 -8.10
N PRO A 436 -4.59 -29.75 -8.64
CA PRO A 436 -4.47 -28.67 -9.62
C PRO A 436 -3.73 -27.46 -9.06
N TRP A 437 -2.82 -26.89 -9.84
CA TRP A 437 -2.16 -25.61 -9.51
C TRP A 437 -2.05 -24.75 -10.77
N GLU A 438 -1.99 -23.43 -10.58
CA GLU A 438 -1.86 -22.48 -11.68
C GLU A 438 -0.55 -22.73 -12.47
N GLY A 439 -0.67 -22.87 -13.78
CA GLY A 439 0.46 -23.19 -14.66
C GLY A 439 0.93 -24.64 -14.61
N GLY A 440 0.15 -25.54 -13.99
CA GLY A 440 0.38 -26.98 -13.94
C GLY A 440 -0.29 -27.77 -15.06
N GLU A 441 -1.16 -27.10 -15.84
CA GLU A 441 -2.01 -27.74 -16.86
C GLU A 441 -1.17 -28.50 -17.90
N GLY A 442 -1.47 -29.78 -18.05
CA GLY A 442 -0.80 -30.64 -19.01
C GLY A 442 0.63 -31.09 -18.67
N LYS A 443 1.23 -30.55 -17.58
CA LYS A 443 2.63 -30.87 -17.23
C LYS A 443 2.82 -32.30 -16.72
N VAL A 444 1.89 -32.80 -15.90
CA VAL A 444 1.97 -34.15 -15.36
C VAL A 444 1.84 -35.19 -16.49
N PRO A 445 0.82 -35.14 -17.37
CA PRO A 445 0.72 -36.04 -18.53
C PRO A 445 1.95 -35.95 -19.46
N ALA A 446 2.50 -34.75 -19.66
CA ALA A 446 3.70 -34.58 -20.49
C ALA A 446 4.91 -35.33 -19.92
N GLN A 447 5.12 -35.27 -18.59
CA GLN A 447 6.22 -36.00 -17.96
C GLN A 447 5.99 -37.53 -17.91
N TYR A 448 4.71 -37.97 -17.88
CA TYR A 448 4.35 -39.39 -17.94
C TYR A 448 4.63 -40.02 -19.31
N GLN A 449 4.52 -39.21 -20.38
CA GLN A 449 4.74 -39.67 -21.76
C GLN A 449 6.22 -39.69 -22.17
N LEU A 450 7.08 -39.01 -21.46
CA LEU A 450 8.54 -38.99 -21.70
C LEU A 450 9.23 -40.19 -21.08
#